data_f54d6aa8ecc4b3f5bb9c5b42757b1ec2
#
_entry.id   f54d6aa8ecc4b3f5bb9c5b42757b1ec2
#
_cell.length_a   1.000
_cell.length_b   1.000
_cell.length_c   1.000
_cell.angle_alpha   90.00
_cell.angle_beta   90.00
_cell.angle_gamma   90.00
#
_symmetry.space_group_name_H-M   'P 1'
#
loop_
_entity.id
_entity.type
_entity.pdbx_description
1 polymer ?
#
loop_
_entity_poly.entity_id
_entity_poly.type
_entity_poly.pdbx_seq_one_letter_code
_entity_poly.pdbx_strand_id
1 'polypeptide(L)'
;MIGLMAMFDNKLLVDLYVLVLDKHFELFIPVDEKVGNIVKLLDKSLFDKFSSDKTFSLLNLYTGNVFKNNDIVRNTDIQNGTKLILI
;
A
#
# COMPACT_ATOMS: atom_id res chain seq x y z
N MET A 1 -8.28 5.89 -25.77
CA MET A 1 -7.48 6.66 -24.81
C MET A 1 -8.27 7.01 -23.55
N ILE A 2 -9.52 7.47 -23.73
CA ILE A 2 -10.36 7.83 -22.60
C ILE A 2 -10.64 6.62 -21.73
N GLY A 3 -10.90 5.46 -22.32
CA GLY A 3 -11.12 4.24 -21.56
C GLY A 3 -9.89 3.82 -20.77
N LEU A 4 -8.71 4.04 -21.31
CA LEU A 4 -7.48 3.71 -20.62
C LEU A 4 -7.28 4.61 -19.40
N MET A 5 -7.60 5.89 -19.52
CA MET A 5 -7.54 6.82 -18.41
C MET A 5 -8.49 6.38 -17.30
N ALA A 6 -9.70 5.98 -17.66
CA ALA A 6 -10.69 5.53 -16.68
C ALA A 6 -10.22 4.29 -15.91
N MET A 7 -9.44 3.43 -16.54
CA MET A 7 -8.92 2.23 -15.89
C MET A 7 -7.98 2.54 -14.73
N PHE A 8 -7.34 3.70 -14.75
CA PHE A 8 -6.37 4.07 -13.72
C PHE A 8 -6.89 5.11 -12.73
N ASP A 9 -8.12 5.62 -12.96
CA ASP A 9 -8.67 6.67 -12.10
C ASP A 9 -8.88 6.24 -10.66
N ASN A 10 -9.10 4.96 -10.44
CA ASN A 10 -9.37 4.44 -9.09
C ASN A 10 -8.20 3.64 -8.53
N LYS A 11 -7.02 3.81 -9.09
CA LYS A 11 -5.81 3.18 -8.59
C LYS A 11 -4.66 4.18 -8.57
N LEU A 12 -3.78 4.02 -7.61
CA LEU A 12 -2.58 4.84 -7.49
C LEU A 12 -1.36 3.96 -7.65
N LEU A 13 -0.41 4.44 -8.43
CA LEU A 13 0.89 3.78 -8.54
C LEU A 13 1.78 4.27 -7.41
N VAL A 14 2.25 3.36 -6.58
CA VAL A 14 3.10 3.70 -5.44
C VAL A 14 4.37 2.88 -5.46
N ASP A 15 5.38 3.39 -4.78
CA ASP A 15 6.64 2.71 -4.58
C ASP A 15 6.66 2.20 -3.14
N LEU A 16 6.65 0.89 -2.97
CA LEU A 16 6.60 0.25 -1.67
C LEU A 16 7.95 -0.34 -1.30
N TYR A 17 8.49 0.09 -0.18
CA TYR A 17 9.66 -0.55 0.42
C TYR A 17 9.20 -1.46 1.54
N VAL A 18 9.59 -2.73 1.48
CA VAL A 18 9.28 -3.70 2.52
C VAL A 18 10.53 -3.89 3.36
N LEU A 19 10.51 -3.31 4.55
CA LEU A 19 11.70 -3.21 5.40
C LEU A 19 12.29 -4.58 5.73
N VAL A 20 11.46 -5.52 6.12
CA VAL A 20 11.93 -6.84 6.56
C VAL A 20 12.57 -7.63 5.42
N LEU A 21 12.20 -7.35 4.19
CA LEU A 21 12.78 -8.00 3.01
C LEU A 21 13.87 -7.17 2.36
N ASP A 22 14.00 -5.91 2.73
CA ASP A 22 14.89 -4.95 2.07
C ASP A 22 14.66 -4.93 0.57
N LYS A 23 13.40 -4.84 0.16
CA LYS A 23 13.02 -4.84 -1.25
C LYS A 23 12.00 -3.77 -1.56
N HIS A 24 12.10 -3.26 -2.78
CA HIS A 24 11.18 -2.27 -3.34
C HIS A 24 10.26 -2.92 -4.35
N PHE A 25 9.03 -2.47 -4.36
CA PHE A 25 8.03 -2.91 -5.34
C PHE A 25 7.28 -1.69 -5.84
N GLU A 26 7.04 -1.64 -7.15
CA GLU A 26 6.07 -0.70 -7.71
C GLU A 26 4.76 -1.44 -7.86
N LEU A 27 3.69 -0.86 -7.32
CA LEU A 27 2.40 -1.51 -7.42
C LEU A 27 1.27 -0.49 -7.46
N PHE A 28 0.14 -0.93 -8.02
CA PHE A 28 -1.08 -0.15 -8.01
C PHE A 28 -1.90 -0.53 -6.80
N ILE A 29 -2.43 0.47 -6.10
CA ILE A 29 -3.34 0.23 -4.99
C ILE A 29 -4.67 0.92 -5.27
N PRO A 30 -5.80 0.25 -4.95
CA PRO A 30 -7.12 0.83 -5.19
C PRO A 30 -7.41 1.94 -4.19
N VAL A 31 -7.99 3.04 -4.70
CA VAL A 31 -8.23 4.22 -3.87
C VAL A 31 -9.38 4.03 -2.89
N ASP A 32 -10.31 3.12 -3.19
CA ASP A 32 -11.47 2.90 -2.35
C ASP A 32 -11.27 1.79 -1.32
N GLU A 33 -10.06 1.23 -1.28
CA GLU A 33 -9.77 0.14 -0.37
C GLU A 33 -9.26 0.66 0.97
N LYS A 34 -9.54 -0.11 2.03
CA LYS A 34 -8.99 0.18 3.36
C LYS A 34 -7.53 -0.23 3.41
N VAL A 35 -6.72 0.59 4.06
CA VAL A 35 -5.30 0.30 4.24
C VAL A 35 -5.09 -1.07 4.90
N GLY A 36 -5.90 -1.40 5.90
CA GLY A 36 -5.79 -2.70 6.57
C GLY A 36 -5.93 -3.89 5.62
N ASN A 37 -6.82 -3.77 4.63
CA ASN A 37 -7.00 -4.84 3.63
C ASN A 37 -5.79 -4.93 2.71
N ILE A 38 -5.20 -3.81 2.36
CA ILE A 38 -3.99 -3.79 1.55
C ILE A 38 -2.83 -4.44 2.30
N VAL A 39 -2.67 -4.10 3.58
CA VAL A 39 -1.63 -4.69 4.41
C VAL A 39 -1.81 -6.20 4.54
N LYS A 40 -3.05 -6.66 4.73
CA LYS A 40 -3.34 -8.10 4.79
C LYS A 40 -2.98 -8.81 3.49
N LEU A 41 -3.31 -8.18 2.37
CA LEU A 41 -3.00 -8.77 1.07
C LEU A 41 -1.50 -8.83 0.84
N LEU A 42 -0.77 -7.79 1.21
CA LEU A 42 0.68 -7.77 1.11
C LEU A 42 1.31 -8.83 2.01
N ASP A 43 0.83 -8.94 3.26
CA ASP A 43 1.30 -9.96 4.18
C ASP A 43 1.12 -11.34 3.58
N LYS A 44 -0.07 -11.64 3.09
CA LYS A 44 -0.35 -12.94 2.49
C LYS A 44 0.50 -13.19 1.25
N SER A 45 0.68 -12.19 0.41
CA SER A 45 1.40 -12.34 -0.86
C SER A 45 2.90 -12.49 -0.66
N LEU A 46 3.47 -11.81 0.33
CA LEU A 46 4.91 -11.78 0.55
C LEU A 46 5.37 -12.78 1.59
N PHE A 47 4.51 -13.14 2.52
CA PHE A 47 4.88 -13.93 3.69
C PHE A 47 3.93 -15.09 3.97
N ASP A 48 3.28 -15.63 2.96
CA ASP A 48 2.23 -16.62 3.17
C ASP A 48 2.70 -17.86 3.93
N LYS A 49 3.99 -18.17 3.88
CA LYS A 49 4.57 -19.32 4.59
C LYS A 49 4.90 -19.01 6.05
N PHE A 50 4.88 -17.76 6.39
CA PHE A 50 5.23 -17.31 7.73
C PHE A 50 3.97 -16.76 8.37
N SER A 51 2.97 -17.59 8.47
CA SER A 51 1.74 -17.16 9.11
C SER A 51 2.14 -16.53 10.41
N SER A 52 2.13 -15.30 10.43
CA SER A 52 2.81 -14.69 11.51
C SER A 52 1.84 -14.04 12.43
N ASP A 53 2.17 -14.14 13.66
CA ASP A 53 1.63 -13.27 14.68
C ASP A 53 2.08 -11.84 14.46
N LYS A 54 2.83 -11.61 13.39
CA LYS A 54 3.43 -10.31 13.16
C LYS A 54 2.43 -9.38 12.49
N THR A 55 2.28 -8.21 13.05
CA THR A 55 1.43 -7.17 12.50
C THR A 55 2.29 -6.16 11.77
N PHE A 56 1.94 -5.89 10.53
CA PHE A 56 2.66 -4.90 9.73
C PHE A 56 1.92 -3.57 9.78
N SER A 57 2.68 -2.50 9.70
CA SER A 57 2.16 -1.15 9.56
C SER A 57 2.65 -0.55 8.26
N LEU A 58 1.79 0.25 7.65
CA LEU A 58 2.10 0.99 6.42
C LEU A 58 2.21 2.45 6.76
N LEU A 59 3.25 3.10 6.25
CA LEU A 59 3.40 4.52 6.46
C LEU A 59 3.90 5.23 5.21
N ASN A 60 3.63 6.53 5.16
CA ASN A 60 4.11 7.40 4.09
C ASN A 60 5.53 7.84 4.43
N LEU A 61 6.48 7.47 3.58
CA LEU A 61 7.88 7.78 3.84
C LEU A 61 8.17 9.27 3.84
N TYR A 62 7.42 10.05 3.04
CA TYR A 62 7.64 11.49 2.96
C TYR A 62 7.15 12.23 4.19
N THR A 63 6.02 11.83 4.74
CA THR A 63 5.37 12.55 5.84
C THR A 63 5.56 11.88 7.18
N GLY A 64 5.92 10.59 7.18
CA GLY A 64 5.99 9.81 8.41
C GLY A 64 4.64 9.39 8.97
N ASN A 65 3.55 9.69 8.26
CA ASN A 65 2.21 9.29 8.72
C ASN A 65 2.06 7.78 8.70
N VAL A 66 1.65 7.22 9.82
CA VAL A 66 1.31 5.80 9.93
C VAL A 66 -0.19 5.67 9.70
N PHE A 67 -0.57 4.86 8.72
CA PHE A 67 -1.97 4.70 8.38
C PHE A 67 -2.64 3.72 9.33
N LYS A 68 -3.92 3.97 9.58
CA LYS A 68 -4.75 3.08 10.38
C LYS A 68 -5.46 2.08 9.48
N ASN A 69 -5.81 0.93 10.04
CA ASN A 69 -6.44 -0.13 9.26
C ASN A 69 -7.75 0.30 8.59
N ASN A 70 -8.50 1.18 9.23
CA ASN A 70 -9.77 1.65 8.69
C ASN A 70 -9.65 2.85 7.76
N ASP A 71 -8.44 3.37 7.58
CA ASP A 71 -8.24 4.48 6.64
C ASP A 71 -8.50 3.99 5.22
N ILE A 72 -9.27 4.76 4.48
CA ILE A 72 -9.49 4.49 3.06
C ILE A 72 -8.44 5.27 2.29
N VAL A 73 -7.79 4.61 1.34
CA VAL A 73 -6.67 5.19 0.60
C VAL A 73 -7.01 6.58 0.06
N ARG A 74 -8.20 6.74 -0.52
CA ARG A 74 -8.67 8.01 -1.08
C ARG A 74 -8.61 9.16 -0.08
N ASN A 75 -8.81 8.86 1.20
CA ASN A 75 -8.87 9.86 2.26
C ASN A 75 -7.54 10.06 2.97
N THR A 76 -6.47 9.48 2.45
CA THR A 76 -5.13 9.61 3.01
C THR A 76 -4.29 10.56 2.16
N ASP A 77 -3.04 10.75 2.57
CA ASP A 77 -2.09 11.54 1.78
C ASP A 77 -1.36 10.72 0.72
N ILE A 78 -1.82 9.51 0.45
CA ILE A 78 -1.23 8.67 -0.60
C ILE A 78 -1.64 9.20 -1.95
N GLN A 79 -0.66 9.38 -2.83
CA GLN A 79 -0.86 9.88 -4.19
C GLN A 79 -0.03 9.05 -5.15
N ASN A 80 -0.21 9.30 -6.45
CA ASN A 80 0.67 8.69 -7.45
C ASN A 80 2.11 9.07 -7.15
N GLY A 81 2.99 8.07 -7.13
CA GLY A 81 4.40 8.29 -6.85
C GLY A 81 4.77 8.33 -5.38
N THR A 82 3.80 8.22 -4.49
CA THR A 82 4.13 8.22 -3.06
C THR A 82 4.99 7.01 -2.72
N LYS A 83 6.00 7.24 -1.91
CA LYS A 83 6.83 6.17 -1.36
C LYS A 83 6.27 5.74 -0.03
N LEU A 84 5.90 4.46 0.04
CA LEU A 84 5.36 3.84 1.24
C LEU A 84 6.38 2.87 1.81
N ILE A 85 6.31 2.65 3.10
CA ILE A 85 7.14 1.65 3.75
C ILE A 85 6.26 0.73 4.60
N LEU A 86 6.48 -0.55 4.46
CA LEU A 86 5.84 -1.59 5.26
C LEU A 86 6.84 -2.05 6.32
N ILE A 87 6.48 -1.83 7.57
CA ILE A 87 7.36 -2.15 8.70
C ILE A 87 6.71 -3.13 9.66
#